data_43a38ef4727af78f420d1d4e35f97d8a
#
_entry.id   43a38ef4727af78f420d1d4e35f97d8a
#
_cell.length_a   1.000
_cell.length_b   1.000
_cell.length_c   1.000
_cell.angle_alpha   90.00
_cell.angle_beta   90.00
_cell.angle_gamma   90.00
#
_symmetry.space_group_name_H-M   'P 1'
#
loop_
_entity.id
_entity.type
_entity.pdbx_description
1 polymer ?
#
loop_
_entity_poly.entity_id
_entity_poly.type
_entity_poly.pdbx_seq_one_letter_code
_entity_poly.pdbx_strand_id
1 'polypeptide(L)'
;MTRKYGILSIVGLLFAGPALAQGKAEKGKEYFLLCQTCHGENGAGNKDLNAPRIAGQHGWYLQRQLQNFKAGVRGAHADDLYGQLMAPMAQTLPDDQAVLDVVAYVQSLK
;
A
#
# COMPACT_ATOMS: atom_id res chain seq x y z
N MET A 1 -7.95 16.51 -64.42
CA MET A 1 -7.53 17.08 -63.12
C MET A 1 -7.78 16.06 -62.05
N THR A 2 -6.77 15.30 -61.69
CA THR A 2 -6.84 14.28 -60.64
C THR A 2 -6.47 14.92 -59.31
N ARG A 3 -7.45 15.10 -58.44
CA ARG A 3 -7.24 15.53 -57.08
C ARG A 3 -6.68 14.35 -56.26
N LYS A 4 -5.41 14.43 -55.93
CA LYS A 4 -4.80 13.50 -54.97
C LYS A 4 -5.28 13.89 -53.56
N TYR A 5 -6.16 13.09 -52.99
CA TYR A 5 -6.49 13.19 -51.56
C TYR A 5 -5.35 12.58 -50.77
N GLY A 6 -4.58 13.42 -50.12
CA GLY A 6 -3.58 12.97 -49.15
C GLY A 6 -4.29 12.36 -47.95
N ILE A 7 -4.00 11.11 -47.67
CA ILE A 7 -4.44 10.46 -46.46
C ILE A 7 -3.65 11.09 -45.32
N LEU A 8 -4.31 11.92 -44.52
CA LEU A 8 -3.75 12.42 -43.28
C LEU A 8 -3.80 11.23 -42.28
N SER A 9 -2.68 10.55 -42.11
CA SER A 9 -2.53 9.57 -41.03
C SER A 9 -2.51 10.34 -39.71
N ILE A 10 -3.63 10.36 -39.00
CA ILE A 10 -3.67 10.84 -37.64
C ILE A 10 -2.98 9.76 -36.79
N VAL A 11 -1.70 9.98 -36.50
CA VAL A 11 -1.00 9.22 -35.51
C VAL A 11 -1.61 9.62 -34.15
N GLY A 12 -2.53 8.82 -33.66
CA GLY A 12 -3.06 9.00 -32.31
C GLY A 12 -1.93 8.90 -31.31
N LEU A 13 -1.60 10.01 -30.66
CA LEU A 13 -0.73 9.99 -29.48
C LEU A 13 -1.48 9.21 -28.39
N LEU A 14 -1.05 7.98 -28.15
CA LEU A 14 -1.41 7.26 -26.94
C LEU A 14 -0.69 7.95 -25.78
N PHE A 15 -1.40 8.83 -25.08
CA PHE A 15 -0.97 9.26 -23.76
C PHE A 15 -1.14 8.07 -22.83
N ALA A 16 -0.04 7.31 -22.64
CA ALA A 16 0.07 6.51 -21.45
C ALA A 16 0.13 7.51 -20.30
N GLY A 17 -0.95 7.60 -19.49
CA GLY A 17 -0.91 8.35 -18.25
C GLY A 17 0.26 7.88 -17.38
N PRO A 18 0.74 8.69 -16.41
CA PRO A 18 1.81 8.27 -15.51
C PRO A 18 1.44 6.91 -14.93
N ALA A 19 2.32 5.94 -15.10
CA ALA A 19 2.15 4.65 -14.47
C ALA A 19 2.03 4.89 -12.96
N LEU A 20 0.91 4.49 -12.36
CA LEU A 20 0.77 4.52 -10.90
C LEU A 20 1.95 3.76 -10.32
N ALA A 21 2.66 4.36 -9.38
CA ALA A 21 3.71 3.70 -8.66
C ALA A 21 3.13 2.43 -8.02
N GLN A 22 3.70 1.28 -8.38
CA GLN A 22 3.31 0.00 -7.82
C GLN A 22 4.29 -0.37 -6.71
N GLY A 23 3.80 -1.10 -5.73
CA GLY A 23 4.61 -1.67 -4.68
C GLY A 23 5.42 -2.86 -5.16
N LYS A 24 6.61 -2.99 -4.61
CA LYS A 24 7.51 -4.13 -4.82
C LYS A 24 7.40 -5.07 -3.63
N ALA A 25 6.74 -6.23 -3.81
CA ALA A 25 6.53 -7.19 -2.74
C ALA A 25 7.84 -7.68 -2.11
N GLU A 26 8.90 -7.84 -2.88
CA GLU A 26 10.22 -8.25 -2.37
C GLU A 26 10.78 -7.25 -1.37
N LYS A 27 10.66 -5.97 -1.66
CA LYS A 27 11.07 -4.90 -0.74
C LYS A 27 10.11 -4.82 0.45
N GLY A 28 8.82 -5.00 0.21
CA GLY A 28 7.79 -5.03 1.24
C GLY A 28 8.02 -6.15 2.26
N LYS A 29 8.56 -7.27 1.84
CA LYS A 29 8.92 -8.37 2.74
C LYS A 29 9.94 -7.94 3.81
N GLU A 30 10.89 -7.09 3.46
CA GLU A 30 11.86 -6.55 4.41
C GLU A 30 11.18 -5.67 5.47
N TYR A 31 10.28 -4.79 5.05
CA TYR A 31 9.50 -3.96 5.98
C TYR A 31 8.56 -4.79 6.85
N PHE A 32 8.01 -5.86 6.29
CA PHE A 32 7.05 -6.72 6.99
C PHE A 32 7.66 -7.48 8.17
N LEU A 33 8.97 -7.63 8.24
CA LEU A 33 9.64 -8.28 9.37
C LEU A 33 9.24 -7.67 10.71
N LEU A 34 9.07 -6.36 10.78
CA LEU A 34 8.57 -5.69 11.98
C LEU A 34 7.08 -5.93 12.19
N CYS A 35 6.30 -5.92 11.13
CA CYS A 35 4.85 -6.08 11.18
C CYS A 35 4.43 -7.48 11.66
N GLN A 36 5.15 -8.50 11.23
CA GLN A 36 4.83 -9.90 11.54
C GLN A 36 4.91 -10.22 13.01
N THR A 37 5.64 -9.45 13.79
CA THR A 37 5.76 -9.63 15.25
C THR A 37 4.40 -9.60 15.92
N CYS A 38 3.49 -8.75 15.45
CA CYS A 38 2.13 -8.65 15.97
C CYS A 38 1.09 -9.27 15.04
N HIS A 39 1.22 -9.08 13.73
CA HIS A 39 0.22 -9.54 12.75
C HIS A 39 0.39 -10.99 12.31
N GLY A 40 1.47 -11.64 12.73
CA GLY A 40 1.80 -13.00 12.30
C GLY A 40 2.56 -13.04 10.99
N GLU A 41 3.36 -14.10 10.80
CA GLU A 41 4.18 -14.29 9.60
C GLU A 41 3.36 -14.33 8.31
N ASN A 42 2.14 -14.88 8.40
CA ASN A 42 1.20 -14.98 7.29
C ASN A 42 0.12 -13.88 7.32
N GLY A 43 0.23 -12.88 8.19
CA GLY A 43 -0.73 -11.80 8.30
C GLY A 43 -2.10 -12.21 8.87
N ALA A 44 -2.18 -13.34 9.55
CA ALA A 44 -3.45 -13.85 10.09
C ALA A 44 -3.95 -13.08 11.32
N GLY A 45 -3.11 -12.23 11.90
CA GLY A 45 -3.40 -11.51 13.12
C GLY A 45 -3.10 -12.31 14.38
N ASN A 46 -3.21 -11.63 15.52
CA ASN A 46 -3.03 -12.23 16.84
C ASN A 46 -3.98 -11.55 17.83
N LYS A 47 -5.00 -12.26 18.27
CA LYS A 47 -6.01 -11.75 19.19
C LYS A 47 -5.42 -11.31 20.52
N ASP A 48 -4.43 -12.03 21.05
CA ASP A 48 -3.82 -11.72 22.33
C ASP A 48 -3.08 -10.38 22.33
N LEU A 49 -2.61 -9.96 21.15
CA LEU A 49 -1.96 -8.67 20.94
C LEU A 49 -2.92 -7.62 20.38
N ASN A 50 -4.19 -7.95 20.17
CA ASN A 50 -5.18 -7.11 19.49
C ASN A 50 -4.71 -6.67 18.11
N ALA A 51 -3.89 -7.46 17.44
CA ALA A 51 -3.42 -7.24 16.10
C ALA A 51 -4.36 -7.94 15.11
N PRO A 52 -5.04 -7.19 14.24
CA PRO A 52 -6.02 -7.78 13.33
C PRO A 52 -5.36 -8.57 12.21
N ARG A 53 -6.16 -9.46 11.61
CA ARG A 53 -5.81 -10.06 10.33
C ARG A 53 -5.68 -8.98 9.27
N ILE A 54 -4.60 -8.99 8.53
CA ILE A 54 -4.34 -8.08 7.40
C ILE A 54 -4.23 -8.82 6.07
N ALA A 55 -3.94 -10.11 6.09
CA ALA A 55 -3.97 -10.94 4.89
C ALA A 55 -5.39 -11.00 4.31
N GLY A 56 -5.50 -10.92 2.99
CA GLY A 56 -6.80 -10.94 2.29
C GLY A 56 -7.52 -9.59 2.23
N GLN A 57 -6.96 -8.55 2.83
CA GLN A 57 -7.53 -7.20 2.77
C GLN A 57 -7.26 -6.53 1.42
N HIS A 58 -8.15 -5.60 1.05
CA HIS A 58 -7.96 -4.76 -0.12
C HIS A 58 -6.70 -3.89 0.01
N GLY A 59 -5.89 -3.85 -1.03
CA GLY A 59 -4.66 -3.06 -1.02
C GLY A 59 -4.91 -1.57 -0.80
N TRP A 60 -5.96 -1.01 -1.40
CA TRP A 60 -6.34 0.40 -1.20
C TRP A 60 -6.69 0.72 0.26
N TYR A 61 -7.30 -0.25 0.96
CA TYR A 61 -7.64 -0.09 2.37
C TYR A 61 -6.38 -0.14 3.25
N LEU A 62 -5.52 -1.13 3.04
CA LEU A 62 -4.25 -1.24 3.76
C LEU A 62 -3.40 0.03 3.59
N GLN A 63 -3.29 0.52 2.36
CA GLN A 63 -2.57 1.75 2.05
C GLN A 63 -3.14 2.95 2.82
N ARG A 64 -4.45 3.12 2.78
CA ARG A 64 -5.14 4.20 3.51
C ARG A 64 -4.89 4.13 5.00
N GLN A 65 -4.98 2.94 5.59
CA GLN A 65 -4.77 2.79 7.04
C GLN A 65 -3.34 3.11 7.45
N LEU A 66 -2.35 2.63 6.73
CA LEU A 66 -0.95 2.95 7.00
C LEU A 66 -0.69 4.46 6.86
N GLN A 67 -1.22 5.09 5.83
CA GLN A 67 -1.11 6.54 5.64
C GLN A 67 -1.78 7.31 6.78
N ASN A 68 -2.95 6.87 7.25
CA ASN A 68 -3.67 7.50 8.36
C ASN A 68 -2.87 7.39 9.67
N PHE A 69 -2.26 6.26 9.94
CA PHE A 69 -1.37 6.11 11.10
C PHE A 69 -0.13 7.01 11.00
N LYS A 70 0.47 7.09 9.82
CA LYS A 70 1.66 7.95 9.59
C LYS A 70 1.33 9.43 9.75
N ALA A 71 0.15 9.85 9.33
CA ALA A 71 -0.29 11.25 9.37
C ALA A 71 -0.91 11.68 10.70
N GLY A 72 -1.05 10.78 11.67
CA GLY A 72 -1.70 11.08 12.93
C GLY A 72 -3.23 11.21 12.84
N VAL A 73 -3.83 10.76 11.74
CA VAL A 73 -5.29 10.71 11.57
C VAL A 73 -5.88 9.55 12.36
N ARG A 74 -5.13 8.46 12.50
CA ARG A 74 -5.47 7.28 13.28
C ARG A 74 -4.36 6.97 14.29
N GLY A 75 -4.73 6.48 15.46
CA GLY A 75 -3.76 6.11 16.51
C GLY A 75 -3.23 7.30 17.31
N ALA A 76 -3.89 8.45 17.26
CA ALA A 76 -3.51 9.66 17.99
C ALA A 76 -4.44 9.96 19.19
N HIS A 77 -5.69 9.45 19.15
CA HIS A 77 -6.66 9.70 20.22
C HIS A 77 -6.29 8.93 21.49
N ALA A 78 -6.44 9.57 22.65
CA ALA A 78 -6.07 8.96 23.94
C ALA A 78 -6.81 7.66 24.24
N ASP A 79 -8.04 7.48 23.74
CA ASP A 79 -8.85 6.28 23.96
C ASP A 79 -8.57 5.17 22.92
N ASP A 80 -7.81 5.45 21.88
CA ASP A 80 -7.42 4.49 20.87
C ASP A 80 -6.09 3.79 21.26
N LEU A 81 -6.15 2.98 22.29
CA LEU A 81 -4.96 2.35 22.87
C LEU A 81 -4.20 1.48 21.84
N TYR A 82 -4.93 0.70 21.07
CA TYR A 82 -4.31 -0.21 20.10
C TYR A 82 -3.82 0.54 18.87
N GLY A 83 -4.54 1.57 18.43
CA GLY A 83 -4.06 2.46 17.38
C GLY A 83 -2.78 3.20 17.76
N GLN A 84 -2.64 3.58 19.04
CA GLN A 84 -1.41 4.19 19.56
C GLN A 84 -0.22 3.24 19.53
N LEU A 85 -0.44 1.94 19.64
CA LEU A 85 0.60 0.93 19.50
C LEU A 85 0.99 0.72 18.03
N MET A 86 0.01 0.80 17.13
CA MET A 86 0.23 0.59 15.69
C MET A 86 0.88 1.82 15.01
N ALA A 87 0.51 3.03 15.40
CA ALA A 87 0.97 4.24 14.73
C ALA A 87 2.51 4.34 14.64
N PRO A 88 3.29 4.09 15.73
CA PRO A 88 4.75 4.08 15.63
C PRO A 88 5.29 3.05 14.65
N MET A 89 4.61 1.92 14.50
CA MET A 89 5.01 0.86 13.55
C MET A 89 4.86 1.36 12.11
N ALA A 90 3.73 1.99 11.78
CA ALA A 90 3.52 2.59 10.46
C ALA A 90 4.54 3.71 10.17
N GLN A 91 4.92 4.48 11.18
CA GLN A 91 5.90 5.56 11.07
C GLN A 91 7.31 5.06 10.76
N THR A 92 7.62 3.78 10.96
CA THR A 92 8.90 3.20 10.54
C THR A 92 9.04 3.08 9.02
N LEU A 93 7.94 3.12 8.28
CA LEU A 93 7.97 3.15 6.82
C LEU A 93 8.47 4.53 6.36
N PRO A 94 9.61 4.60 5.64
CA PRO A 94 10.29 5.89 5.42
C PRO A 94 9.58 6.82 4.45
N ASP A 95 8.76 6.30 3.54
CA ASP A 95 8.13 7.07 2.47
C ASP A 95 6.86 6.35 1.94
N ASP A 96 6.19 7.00 1.00
CA ASP A 96 4.98 6.45 0.38
C ASP A 96 5.28 5.19 -0.45
N GLN A 97 6.47 5.08 -1.04
CA GLN A 97 6.87 3.88 -1.77
C GLN A 97 6.98 2.68 -0.83
N ALA A 98 7.52 2.87 0.38
CA ALA A 98 7.59 1.81 1.38
C ALA A 98 6.20 1.31 1.80
N VAL A 99 5.22 2.22 1.90
CA VAL A 99 3.82 1.85 2.14
C VAL A 99 3.30 0.97 1.01
N LEU A 100 3.52 1.35 -0.25
CA LEU A 100 3.11 0.55 -1.41
C LEU A 100 3.80 -0.82 -1.44
N ASP A 101 5.07 -0.86 -1.10
CA ASP A 101 5.87 -2.08 -1.10
C ASP A 101 5.35 -3.09 -0.05
N VAL A 102 5.13 -2.63 1.17
CA VAL A 102 4.61 -3.52 2.23
C VAL A 102 3.18 -3.96 1.95
N VAL A 103 2.36 -3.09 1.38
CA VAL A 103 0.99 -3.45 0.94
C VAL A 103 1.05 -4.54 -0.13
N ALA A 104 1.93 -4.40 -1.12
CA ALA A 104 2.11 -5.42 -2.16
C ALA A 104 2.50 -6.78 -1.56
N TYR A 105 3.39 -6.78 -0.57
CA TYR A 105 3.78 -8.01 0.12
C TYR A 105 2.61 -8.62 0.90
N VAL A 106 1.88 -7.81 1.67
CA VAL A 106 0.72 -8.30 2.46
C VAL A 106 -0.35 -8.88 1.55
N GLN A 107 -0.59 -8.28 0.38
CA GLN A 107 -1.53 -8.84 -0.61
C GLN A 107 -1.09 -10.18 -1.17
N SER A 108 0.19 -10.51 -1.13
CA SER A 108 0.71 -11.82 -1.52
C SER A 108 0.48 -12.92 -0.48
N LEU A 109 0.17 -12.54 0.76
CA LEU A 109 -0.11 -13.48 1.84
C LEU A 109 -1.52 -14.05 1.72
N LYS A 110 -1.67 -15.31 2.03
CA LYS A 110 -2.95 -16.03 1.92
C LYS A 110 -3.40 -16.58 3.27
#